data_ef39b749035fcd756174e1b8bb7c2752
#
_entry.id   ef39b749035fcd756174e1b8bb7c2752
#
_cell.length_a   1.000
_cell.length_b   1.000
_cell.length_c   1.000
_cell.angle_alpha   90.00
_cell.angle_beta   90.00
_cell.angle_gamma   90.00
#
_symmetry.space_group_name_H-M   'P 1'
#
loop_
_entity.id
_entity.type
_entity.pdbx_description
1 polymer ?
#
loop_
_entity_poly.entity_id
_entity_poly.type
_entity_poly.pdbx_seq_one_letter_code
_entity_poly.pdbx_strand_id
1 'polypeptide(L)'
;LETFGRLQRDHPNDPYTIKAQAHINACLRSLAMAELSIGRFYYKSKHYKAAMRRFKNVLTRYPDVGIHQEALKLIAETEASLAKSTQAGDSILPFF
;
A
#
# COMPACT_ATOMS: atom_id res chain seq x y z
N LEU A 1 -16.36 13.02 2.76
CA LEU A 1 -15.83 12.28 3.91
C LEU A 1 -16.17 12.95 5.24
N GLU A 2 -16.14 14.29 5.27
CA GLU A 2 -16.52 15.01 6.49
C GLU A 2 -17.96 14.73 6.87
N THR A 3 -18.87 14.73 5.88
CA THR A 3 -20.28 14.47 6.11
C THR A 3 -20.48 13.05 6.65
N PHE A 4 -19.76 12.10 6.08
CA PHE A 4 -19.84 10.73 6.56
C PHE A 4 -19.28 10.60 7.97
N GLY A 5 -18.15 11.26 8.25
CA GLY A 5 -17.55 11.23 9.57
C GLY A 5 -18.47 11.80 10.64
N ARG A 6 -19.19 12.88 10.31
CA ARG A 6 -20.16 13.46 11.22
C ARG A 6 -21.32 12.49 11.47
N LEU A 7 -21.84 11.86 10.43
CA LEU A 7 -22.92 10.90 10.58
C LEU A 7 -22.50 9.73 11.45
N GLN A 8 -21.29 9.24 11.25
CA GLN A 8 -20.76 8.13 12.01
C GLN A 8 -20.61 8.48 13.50
N ARG A 9 -20.18 9.70 13.80
CA ARG A 9 -20.04 10.15 15.20
C ARG A 9 -21.39 10.31 15.89
N ASP A 10 -22.37 10.87 15.17
CA ASP A 10 -23.68 11.15 15.73
C ASP A 10 -24.51 9.88 15.86
N HIS A 11 -24.34 8.93 14.94
CA HIS A 11 -25.15 7.73 14.88
C HIS A 11 -24.28 6.50 14.61
N PRO A 12 -23.39 6.15 15.54
CA PRO A 12 -22.41 5.08 15.27
C PRO A 12 -23.04 3.70 15.09
N ASN A 13 -24.22 3.47 15.67
CA ASN A 13 -24.88 2.17 15.59
C ASN A 13 -26.04 2.15 14.58
N ASP A 14 -26.20 3.22 13.81
CA ASP A 14 -27.22 3.30 12.79
C ASP A 14 -26.91 2.30 11.67
N PRO A 15 -27.89 1.45 11.24
CA PRO A 15 -27.63 0.48 10.17
C PRO A 15 -27.14 1.13 8.88
N TYR A 16 -27.64 2.31 8.55
CA TYR A 16 -27.20 3.02 7.37
C TYR A 16 -25.71 3.40 7.50
N THR A 17 -25.30 3.89 8.66
CA THR A 17 -23.91 4.24 8.91
C THR A 17 -23.00 3.03 8.79
N ILE A 18 -23.44 1.88 9.31
CA ILE A 18 -22.67 0.65 9.24
C ILE A 18 -22.50 0.21 7.79
N LYS A 19 -23.57 0.27 7.00
CA LYS A 19 -23.51 -0.10 5.59
C LYS A 19 -22.62 0.86 4.79
N ALA A 20 -22.73 2.15 5.08
CA ALA A 20 -21.92 3.15 4.40
C ALA A 20 -20.44 2.95 4.72
N GLN A 21 -20.11 2.65 5.98
CA GLN A 21 -18.75 2.39 6.37
C GLN A 21 -18.20 1.15 5.66
N ALA A 22 -18.99 0.09 5.59
CA ALA A 22 -18.60 -1.14 4.90
C ALA A 22 -18.34 -0.87 3.43
N HIS A 23 -19.18 -0.06 2.79
CA HIS A 23 -19.00 0.29 1.39
C HIS A 23 -17.73 1.10 1.18
N ILE A 24 -17.48 2.07 2.03
CA ILE A 24 -16.27 2.90 1.94
C ILE A 24 -15.02 2.03 2.13
N ASN A 25 -15.06 1.12 3.11
CA ASN A 25 -13.94 0.21 3.34
C ASN A 25 -13.68 -0.67 2.13
N ALA A 26 -14.74 -1.15 1.47
CA ALA A 26 -14.59 -1.95 0.26
C ALA A 26 -13.95 -1.16 -0.86
N CYS A 27 -14.34 0.10 -1.02
CA CYS A 27 -13.76 0.98 -2.03
C CYS A 27 -12.28 1.26 -1.74
N LEU A 28 -11.96 1.56 -0.48
CA LEU A 28 -10.57 1.81 -0.08
C LEU A 28 -9.72 0.57 -0.29
N ARG A 29 -10.27 -0.60 0.02
CA ARG A 29 -9.56 -1.86 -0.20
C ARG A 29 -9.27 -2.07 -1.68
N SER A 30 -10.24 -1.80 -2.54
CA SER A 30 -10.04 -1.92 -3.99
C SER A 30 -8.96 -0.99 -4.49
N LEU A 31 -8.94 0.25 -4.02
CA LEU A 31 -7.92 1.23 -4.39
C LEU A 31 -6.55 0.81 -3.89
N ALA A 32 -6.47 0.32 -2.66
CA ALA A 32 -5.22 -0.15 -2.09
C ALA A 32 -4.69 -1.36 -2.85
N MET A 33 -5.57 -2.29 -3.23
CA MET A 33 -5.18 -3.44 -4.03
C MET A 33 -4.67 -3.03 -5.40
N ALA A 34 -5.26 -2.00 -6.00
CA ALA A 34 -4.79 -1.47 -7.27
C ALA A 34 -3.37 -0.92 -7.13
N GLU A 35 -3.09 -0.21 -6.04
CA GLU A 35 -1.73 0.28 -5.77
C GLU A 35 -0.74 -0.88 -5.62
N LEU A 36 -1.13 -1.93 -4.91
CA LEU A 36 -0.29 -3.11 -4.77
C LEU A 36 -0.02 -3.76 -6.12
N SER A 37 -1.04 -3.85 -6.97
CA SER A 37 -0.88 -4.43 -8.31
C SER A 37 0.11 -3.64 -9.14
N ILE A 38 0.03 -2.32 -9.09
CA ILE A 38 0.98 -1.44 -9.80
C ILE A 38 2.39 -1.64 -9.24
N GLY A 39 2.50 -1.69 -7.91
CA GLY A 39 3.79 -1.93 -7.27
C GLY A 39 4.39 -3.26 -7.66
N ARG A 40 3.58 -4.30 -7.73
CA ARG A 40 4.04 -5.62 -8.18
C ARG A 40 4.53 -5.60 -9.62
N PHE A 41 3.85 -4.84 -10.47
CA PHE A 41 4.29 -4.67 -11.84
C PHE A 41 5.68 -4.06 -11.89
N TYR A 42 5.90 -3.01 -11.12
CA TYR A 42 7.23 -2.39 -11.04
C TYR A 42 8.26 -3.34 -10.47
N TYR A 43 7.89 -4.12 -9.47
CA TYR A 43 8.79 -5.11 -8.88
C TYR A 43 9.24 -6.12 -9.93
N LYS A 44 8.30 -6.64 -10.71
CA LYS A 44 8.61 -7.61 -11.77
C LYS A 44 9.46 -7.00 -12.86
N SER A 45 9.30 -5.70 -13.10
CA SER A 45 10.09 -4.97 -14.08
C SER A 45 11.42 -4.51 -13.52
N LYS A 46 11.74 -4.88 -12.28
CA LYS A 46 12.99 -4.52 -11.58
C LYS A 46 13.10 -3.03 -11.26
N HIS A 47 11.98 -2.33 -11.25
CA HIS A 47 11.92 -0.94 -10.80
C HIS A 47 11.60 -0.91 -9.32
N TYR A 48 12.58 -1.32 -8.51
CA TYR A 48 12.34 -1.55 -7.09
C TYR A 48 11.99 -0.29 -6.31
N LYS A 49 12.61 0.83 -6.64
CA LYS A 49 12.31 2.08 -5.95
C LYS A 49 10.88 2.53 -6.21
N ALA A 50 10.42 2.38 -7.45
CA ALA A 50 9.03 2.71 -7.80
C ALA A 50 8.05 1.76 -7.11
N ALA A 51 8.39 0.48 -7.07
CA ALA A 51 7.57 -0.51 -6.37
C ALA A 51 7.47 -0.17 -4.88
N MET A 52 8.59 0.17 -4.26
CA MET A 52 8.62 0.55 -2.86
C MET A 52 7.72 1.73 -2.56
N ARG A 53 7.75 2.73 -3.43
CA ARG A 53 6.92 3.92 -3.28
C ARG A 53 5.44 3.55 -3.29
N ARG A 54 5.03 2.68 -4.23
CA ARG A 54 3.64 2.26 -4.32
C ARG A 54 3.21 1.48 -3.09
N PHE A 55 4.04 0.56 -2.63
CA PHE A 55 3.71 -0.24 -1.46
C PHE A 55 3.61 0.64 -0.21
N LYS A 56 4.50 1.61 -0.06
CA LYS A 56 4.45 2.54 1.08
C LYS A 56 3.23 3.44 1.03
N ASN A 57 2.77 3.82 -0.18
CA ASN A 57 1.56 4.62 -0.33
C ASN A 57 0.35 3.91 0.26
N VAL A 58 0.30 2.58 0.14
CA VAL A 58 -0.80 1.82 0.72
C VAL A 58 -0.86 2.02 2.23
N LEU A 59 0.30 2.05 2.90
CA LEU A 59 0.36 2.21 4.34
C LEU A 59 0.01 3.62 4.79
N THR A 60 0.37 4.62 4.00
CA THR A 60 0.22 6.02 4.40
C THR A 60 -1.10 6.64 3.95
N ARG A 61 -1.62 6.24 2.79
CA ARG A 61 -2.83 6.86 2.22
C ARG A 61 -4.11 6.13 2.57
N TYR A 62 -4.02 4.85 2.87
CA TYR A 62 -5.21 4.03 3.09
C TYR A 62 -5.20 3.49 4.52
N PRO A 63 -6.38 3.45 5.16
CA PRO A 63 -6.46 2.81 6.48
C PRO A 63 -6.29 1.31 6.34
N ASP A 64 -6.06 0.64 7.46
CA ASP A 64 -5.88 -0.80 7.46
C ASP A 64 -7.23 -1.48 7.18
N VAL A 65 -7.42 -1.86 5.93
CA VAL A 65 -8.63 -2.57 5.50
C VAL A 65 -8.28 -4.03 5.15
N GLY A 66 -7.26 -4.57 5.82
CA GLY A 66 -6.85 -5.95 5.62
C GLY A 66 -5.75 -6.13 4.58
N ILE A 67 -5.09 -5.05 4.17
CA ILE A 67 -4.08 -5.10 3.10
C ILE A 67 -2.69 -4.69 3.60
N HIS A 68 -2.62 -4.06 4.77
CA HIS A 68 -1.34 -3.56 5.27
C HIS A 68 -0.31 -4.67 5.46
N GLN A 69 -0.71 -5.85 5.91
CA GLN A 69 0.22 -6.96 6.07
C GLN A 69 0.82 -7.39 4.74
N GLU A 70 -0.02 -7.45 3.71
CA GLU A 70 0.44 -7.76 2.36
C GLU A 70 1.43 -6.71 1.87
N ALA A 71 1.11 -5.43 2.10
CA ALA A 71 1.99 -4.33 1.72
C ALA A 71 3.33 -4.41 2.46
N LEU A 72 3.30 -4.69 3.75
CA LEU A 72 4.52 -4.83 4.55
C LEU A 72 5.39 -5.97 4.04
N LYS A 73 4.78 -7.09 3.70
CA LYS A 73 5.49 -8.23 3.15
C LYS A 73 6.15 -7.86 1.83
N LEU A 74 5.42 -7.18 0.95
CA LEU A 74 5.96 -6.76 -0.34
C LEU A 74 7.07 -5.73 -0.17
N ILE A 75 6.96 -4.83 0.81
CA ILE A 75 8.01 -3.88 1.11
C ILE A 75 9.29 -4.61 1.54
N ALA A 76 9.16 -5.59 2.41
CA ALA A 76 10.31 -6.36 2.87
C ALA A 76 10.99 -7.09 1.71
N GLU A 77 10.20 -7.71 0.84
CA GLU A 77 10.73 -8.39 -0.34
C GLU A 77 11.43 -7.41 -1.29
N THR A 78 10.84 -6.23 -1.47
CA THR A 78 11.42 -5.21 -2.34
C THR A 78 12.71 -4.67 -1.76
N GLU A 79 12.76 -4.46 -0.46
CA GLU A 79 13.99 -4.01 0.20
C GLU A 79 15.11 -5.02 0.04
N ALA A 80 14.80 -6.30 0.18
CA ALA A 80 15.81 -7.35 0.00
C ALA A 80 16.34 -7.36 -1.42
N SER A 81 15.44 -7.22 -2.41
CA SER A 81 15.86 -7.18 -3.81
C SER A 81 16.66 -5.92 -4.12
N LEU A 82 16.27 -4.80 -3.54
CA LEU A 82 16.98 -3.54 -3.73
C LEU A 82 18.37 -3.60 -3.12
N ALA A 83 18.51 -4.21 -1.95
CA ALA A 83 19.79 -4.39 -1.31
C ALA A 83 20.73 -5.25 -2.15
N LYS A 84 20.21 -6.33 -2.73
CA LYS A 84 20.99 -7.18 -3.63
C LYS A 84 21.46 -6.41 -4.86
N SER A 85 20.53 -5.62 -5.42
CA SER A 85 20.85 -4.82 -6.60
C SER A 85 21.92 -3.78 -6.28
N THR A 86 21.82 -3.13 -5.12
CA THR A 86 22.80 -2.16 -4.67
C THR A 86 24.15 -2.80 -4.41
N GLN A 87 24.16 -3.96 -3.78
CA GLN A 87 25.40 -4.69 -3.55
C GLN A 87 26.09 -5.07 -4.84
N ALA A 88 25.33 -5.53 -5.82
CA ALA A 88 25.87 -5.87 -7.13
C ALA A 88 26.45 -4.62 -7.79
N GLY A 89 25.73 -3.50 -7.68
CA GLY A 89 26.22 -2.23 -8.18
C GLY A 89 27.49 -1.79 -7.49
N ASP A 90 27.53 -1.94 -6.17
CA ASP A 90 28.70 -1.57 -5.39
C ASP A 90 29.92 -2.43 -5.74
N SER A 91 29.70 -3.71 -6.05
CA SER A 91 30.83 -4.55 -6.47
C SER A 91 31.41 -4.10 -7.79
N ILE A 92 30.64 -3.44 -8.63
CA ILE A 92 31.08 -2.93 -9.91
C ILE A 92 31.72 -1.55 -9.75
N LEU A 93 31.11 -0.71 -8.92
CA LEU A 93 31.53 0.67 -8.76
C LEU A 93 32.96 0.87 -8.22
N PRO A 94 33.44 0.05 -7.30
CA PRO A 94 34.78 0.26 -6.75
C PRO A 94 35.90 0.23 -7.74
N PHE A 95 35.64 -0.10 -8.96
CA PHE A 95 36.65 -0.14 -9.99
C PHE A 95 36.97 1.23 -10.57
N PHE A 96 36.30 2.23 -10.16
CA PHE A 96 36.58 3.60 -10.61
C PHE A 96 37.84 4.14 -9.96
#